data_36f29700f5b0a00815292363c5e3a188
#
_entry.id   36f29700f5b0a00815292363c5e3a188
#
_cell.length_a   1.000
_cell.length_b   1.000
_cell.length_c   1.000
_cell.angle_alpha   90.00
_cell.angle_beta   90.00
_cell.angle_gamma   90.00
#
_symmetry.space_group_name_H-M   'P 1'
#
loop_
_entity.id
_entity.type
_entity.pdbx_description
1 polymer ?
#
loop_
_entity_poly.entity_id
_entity_poly.type
_entity_poly.pdbx_seq_one_letter_code
_entity_poly.pdbx_strand_id
1 'polypeptide(L)'
;MILIGLPKGRLFKEIRHLLKISGIDLKEDKRKLIFGSSEKNIQFSILRGWDIPKFVSYGAVDIGIVGKDVLLETEEENFFEVLDLEIGKCRLSLAAKEKKVSELAGSTIASKFPKETNKYLSENFIDAEIIELKGSIEIAPILGISDFIVDLVNTGNTLKENGLKEIKILKEISTRLIVNKSKFRTKNKEIKKFIQRIQSD
;
A
#
# COMPACT_ATOMS: atom_id res chain seq x y z
N MET A 1 -11.50 23.28 4.95
CA MET A 1 -12.06 21.92 4.73
C MET A 1 -11.07 21.08 3.95
N ILE A 2 -10.79 19.85 4.41
CA ILE A 2 -9.90 18.89 3.77
C ILE A 2 -10.69 17.64 3.32
N LEU A 3 -10.31 17.08 2.17
CA LEU A 3 -10.83 15.83 1.63
C LEU A 3 -9.75 14.75 1.69
N ILE A 4 -10.07 13.60 2.28
CA ILE A 4 -9.13 12.51 2.55
C ILE A 4 -9.54 11.25 1.78
N GLY A 5 -8.63 10.70 0.99
CA GLY A 5 -8.80 9.43 0.29
C GLY A 5 -8.44 8.25 1.19
N LEU A 6 -9.37 7.29 1.35
CA LEU A 6 -9.20 6.06 2.12
C LEU A 6 -9.24 4.84 1.20
N PRO A 7 -8.41 3.82 1.41
CA PRO A 7 -8.42 2.61 0.60
C PRO A 7 -9.62 1.72 0.94
N LYS A 8 -10.17 1.03 -0.06
CA LYS A 8 -11.15 -0.05 0.15
C LYS A 8 -10.47 -1.29 0.76
N GLY A 9 -11.27 -2.14 1.39
CA GLY A 9 -10.87 -3.49 1.80
C GLY A 9 -10.39 -3.59 3.25
N ARG A 10 -9.47 -4.53 3.50
CA ARG A 10 -9.03 -4.87 4.87
C ARG A 10 -8.45 -3.68 5.61
N LEU A 11 -7.58 -2.92 4.97
CA LEU A 11 -6.91 -1.75 5.54
C LEU A 11 -7.90 -0.67 6.01
N PHE A 12 -9.06 -0.54 5.35
CA PHE A 12 -10.08 0.42 5.75
C PHE A 12 -10.58 0.23 7.18
N LYS A 13 -10.66 -1.03 7.66
CA LYS A 13 -11.11 -1.31 9.04
C LYS A 13 -10.10 -0.79 10.07
N GLU A 14 -8.82 -0.99 9.82
CA GLU A 14 -7.74 -0.52 10.70
C GLU A 14 -7.68 1.02 10.72
N ILE A 15 -7.78 1.64 9.54
CA ILE A 15 -7.84 3.12 9.41
C ILE A 15 -9.05 3.69 10.13
N ARG A 16 -10.22 3.06 9.98
CA ARG A 16 -11.44 3.48 10.68
C ARG A 16 -11.27 3.43 12.20
N HIS A 17 -10.62 2.39 12.70
CA HIS A 17 -10.30 2.26 14.13
C HIS A 17 -9.36 3.38 14.59
N LEU A 18 -8.26 3.62 13.86
CA LEU A 18 -7.32 4.71 14.12
C LEU A 18 -8.02 6.08 14.16
N LEU A 19 -8.83 6.38 13.16
CA LEU A 19 -9.59 7.64 13.12
C LEU A 19 -10.52 7.79 14.31
N LYS A 20 -11.19 6.70 14.71
CA LYS A 20 -12.11 6.70 15.84
C LYS A 20 -11.40 6.98 17.17
N ILE A 21 -10.27 6.34 17.45
CA ILE A 21 -9.48 6.62 18.67
C ILE A 21 -8.93 8.03 18.67
N SER A 22 -8.56 8.57 17.52
CA SER A 22 -8.19 9.99 17.34
C SER A 22 -9.41 10.94 17.41
N GLY A 23 -10.60 10.47 17.80
CA GLY A 23 -11.83 11.26 17.96
C GLY A 23 -12.47 11.72 16.65
N ILE A 24 -12.22 11.03 15.52
CA ILE A 24 -12.80 11.34 14.21
C ILE A 24 -13.73 10.19 13.79
N ASP A 25 -15.03 10.35 13.99
CA ASP A 25 -16.01 9.37 13.56
C ASP A 25 -16.43 9.60 12.12
N LEU A 26 -16.38 8.54 11.30
CA LEU A 26 -16.84 8.56 9.92
C LEU A 26 -18.37 8.53 9.86
N LYS A 27 -18.97 9.48 9.14
CA LYS A 27 -20.42 9.51 8.83
C LYS A 27 -20.67 8.93 7.45
N GLU A 28 -20.40 7.63 7.32
CA GLU A 28 -20.56 6.93 6.04
C GLU A 28 -22.02 6.94 5.58
N ASP A 29 -22.20 7.25 4.29
CA ASP A 29 -23.46 7.06 3.58
C ASP A 29 -23.15 6.20 2.34
N LYS A 30 -23.70 4.99 2.31
CA LYS A 30 -23.47 4.01 1.23
C LYS A 30 -23.80 4.53 -0.18
N ARG A 31 -24.61 5.59 -0.26
CA ARG A 31 -25.03 6.20 -1.53
C ARG A 31 -24.13 7.37 -1.96
N LYS A 32 -23.26 7.86 -1.06
CA LYS A 32 -22.39 9.01 -1.33
C LYS A 32 -20.94 8.57 -1.55
N LEU A 33 -20.33 9.09 -2.60
CA LEU A 33 -18.90 8.88 -2.89
C LEU A 33 -18.00 9.72 -1.98
N ILE A 34 -18.52 10.87 -1.51
CA ILE A 34 -17.88 11.74 -0.53
C ILE A 34 -18.83 11.86 0.67
N PHE A 35 -18.32 11.60 1.86
CA PHE A 35 -19.09 11.64 3.09
C PHE A 35 -18.34 12.41 4.18
N GLY A 36 -19.07 12.88 5.17
CA GLY A 36 -18.54 13.68 6.26
C GLY A 36 -17.99 12.86 7.42
N SER A 37 -17.58 13.58 8.45
CA SER A 37 -17.19 13.02 9.75
C SER A 37 -17.88 13.77 10.89
N SER A 38 -17.52 13.41 12.14
CA SER A 38 -17.88 14.20 13.33
C SER A 38 -17.32 15.64 13.25
N GLU A 39 -16.23 15.83 12.51
CA GLU A 39 -15.58 17.13 12.29
C GLU A 39 -16.13 17.80 11.01
N LYS A 40 -16.70 19.01 11.14
CA LYS A 40 -17.31 19.76 10.02
C LYS A 40 -16.36 20.03 8.85
N ASN A 41 -15.07 20.11 9.13
CA ASN A 41 -14.04 20.49 8.16
C ASN A 41 -13.31 19.30 7.54
N ILE A 42 -13.72 18.06 7.81
CA ILE A 42 -13.08 16.84 7.31
C ILE A 42 -14.11 16.00 6.55
N GLN A 43 -13.80 15.70 5.31
CA GLN A 43 -14.56 14.80 4.45
C GLN A 43 -13.68 13.64 3.99
N PHE A 44 -14.30 12.54 3.62
CA PHE A 44 -13.65 11.32 3.17
C PHE A 44 -14.22 10.82 1.85
N SER A 45 -13.39 10.14 1.07
CA SER A 45 -13.80 9.36 -0.09
C SER A 45 -13.12 7.99 -0.04
N ILE A 46 -13.87 6.91 -0.33
CA ILE A 46 -13.32 5.55 -0.39
C ILE A 46 -12.90 5.28 -1.83
N LEU A 47 -11.61 5.00 -2.03
CA LEU A 47 -10.97 4.82 -3.32
C LEU A 47 -10.33 3.42 -3.43
N ARG A 48 -9.93 3.01 -4.63
CA ARG A 48 -9.01 1.88 -4.77
C ARG A 48 -7.62 2.30 -4.28
N GLY A 49 -6.95 1.46 -3.48
CA GLY A 49 -5.64 1.79 -2.90
C GLY A 49 -4.62 2.24 -3.96
N TRP A 50 -4.58 1.54 -5.10
CA TRP A 50 -3.69 1.85 -6.23
C TRP A 50 -3.94 3.21 -6.89
N ASP A 51 -5.15 3.76 -6.77
CA ASP A 51 -5.50 5.04 -7.38
C ASP A 51 -5.24 6.23 -6.44
N ILE A 52 -5.09 5.99 -5.12
CA ILE A 52 -4.94 7.05 -4.12
C ILE A 52 -3.77 7.99 -4.43
N PRO A 53 -2.54 7.52 -4.74
CA PRO A 53 -1.42 8.41 -5.06
C PRO A 53 -1.75 9.35 -6.22
N LYS A 54 -2.46 8.85 -7.24
CA LYS A 54 -2.88 9.64 -8.39
C LYS A 54 -3.89 10.71 -8.01
N PHE A 55 -4.94 10.38 -7.24
CA PHE A 55 -5.91 11.36 -6.77
C PHE A 55 -5.27 12.45 -5.90
N VAL A 56 -4.28 12.08 -5.07
CA VAL A 56 -3.51 13.03 -4.27
C VAL A 56 -2.61 13.89 -5.17
N SER A 57 -1.87 13.29 -6.09
CA SER A 57 -0.96 14.00 -7.00
C SER A 57 -1.68 15.07 -7.80
N TYR A 58 -2.87 14.79 -8.32
CA TYR A 58 -3.71 15.74 -9.04
C TYR A 58 -4.45 16.76 -8.13
N GLY A 59 -4.33 16.62 -6.80
CA GLY A 59 -5.02 17.48 -5.83
C GLY A 59 -6.54 17.32 -5.79
N ALA A 60 -7.06 16.21 -6.33
CA ALA A 60 -8.47 15.85 -6.26
C ALA A 60 -8.87 15.46 -4.83
N VAL A 61 -7.95 14.86 -4.05
CA VAL A 61 -8.00 14.76 -2.60
C VAL A 61 -6.78 15.47 -2.00
N ASP A 62 -6.92 16.02 -0.81
CA ASP A 62 -5.85 16.77 -0.14
C ASP A 62 -4.83 15.84 0.51
N ILE A 63 -5.34 14.76 1.12
CA ILE A 63 -4.60 13.74 1.86
C ILE A 63 -4.99 12.36 1.35
N GLY A 64 -4.05 11.42 1.28
CA GLY A 64 -4.30 10.01 1.03
C GLY A 64 -3.75 9.14 2.16
N ILE A 65 -4.48 8.08 2.50
CA ILE A 65 -3.97 7.01 3.37
C ILE A 65 -3.83 5.77 2.50
N VAL A 66 -2.61 5.23 2.38
CA VAL A 66 -2.27 4.21 1.40
C VAL A 66 -1.14 3.31 1.90
N GLY A 67 -1.08 2.06 1.46
CA GLY A 67 0.02 1.16 1.76
C GLY A 67 1.34 1.61 1.12
N LYS A 68 2.46 1.40 1.81
CA LYS A 68 3.80 1.70 1.28
C LYS A 68 4.10 0.92 -0.01
N ASP A 69 3.55 -0.29 -0.13
CA ASP A 69 3.63 -1.12 -1.33
C ASP A 69 3.17 -0.39 -2.61
N VAL A 70 2.06 0.33 -2.51
CA VAL A 70 1.54 1.15 -3.62
C VAL A 70 2.47 2.32 -3.93
N LEU A 71 3.03 2.97 -2.90
CA LEU A 71 3.95 4.10 -3.08
C LEU A 71 5.27 3.69 -3.75
N LEU A 72 5.72 2.45 -3.53
CA LEU A 72 6.93 1.92 -4.15
C LEU A 72 6.76 1.66 -5.66
N GLU A 73 5.52 1.41 -6.09
CA GLU A 73 5.18 1.12 -7.49
C GLU A 73 4.66 2.35 -8.26
N THR A 74 4.25 3.42 -7.56
CA THR A 74 3.71 4.62 -8.23
C THR A 74 4.80 5.44 -8.93
N GLU A 75 4.41 6.13 -9.99
CA GLU A 75 5.21 7.15 -10.67
C GLU A 75 4.82 8.57 -10.25
N GLU A 76 3.80 8.68 -9.43
CA GLU A 76 3.29 9.97 -8.97
C GLU A 76 4.22 10.59 -7.92
N GLU A 77 4.61 11.83 -8.12
CA GLU A 77 5.58 12.53 -7.26
C GLU A 77 5.06 13.81 -6.60
N ASN A 78 3.85 14.27 -6.99
CA ASN A 78 3.34 15.55 -6.52
C ASN A 78 2.67 15.46 -5.14
N PHE A 79 3.26 14.68 -4.24
CA PHE A 79 2.87 14.59 -2.84
C PHE A 79 4.09 14.48 -1.92
N PHE A 80 3.89 14.72 -0.63
CA PHE A 80 4.80 14.37 0.44
C PHE A 80 4.29 13.13 1.17
N GLU A 81 5.15 12.17 1.46
CA GLU A 81 4.92 11.12 2.44
C GLU A 81 5.28 11.71 3.80
N VAL A 82 4.28 11.93 4.66
CA VAL A 82 4.46 12.74 5.87
C VAL A 82 4.39 11.96 7.16
N LEU A 83 3.80 10.76 7.15
CA LEU A 83 3.65 9.95 8.35
C LEU A 83 3.58 8.46 8.03
N ASP A 84 4.27 7.64 8.82
CA ASP A 84 4.00 6.21 8.95
C ASP A 84 2.93 6.02 10.02
N LEU A 85 1.80 5.43 9.64
CA LEU A 85 0.69 5.18 10.56
C LEU A 85 0.87 3.90 11.37
N GLU A 86 1.90 3.13 11.08
CA GLU A 86 2.26 1.85 11.73
C GLU A 86 1.15 0.78 11.77
N ILE A 87 0.11 0.93 10.96
CA ILE A 87 -0.99 -0.02 10.79
C ILE A 87 -0.89 -0.75 9.45
N GLY A 88 -1.64 -1.84 9.30
CA GLY A 88 -1.63 -2.65 8.08
C GLY A 88 -0.26 -3.29 7.81
N LYS A 89 0.52 -3.55 8.86
CA LYS A 89 1.88 -4.10 8.76
C LYS A 89 1.85 -5.45 8.05
N CYS A 90 2.68 -5.56 7.03
CA CYS A 90 2.96 -6.78 6.28
C CYS A 90 4.36 -6.67 5.69
N ARG A 91 4.78 -7.66 4.92
CA ARG A 91 6.08 -7.63 4.26
C ARG A 91 5.98 -8.01 2.80
N LEU A 92 6.75 -7.36 1.97
CA LEU A 92 6.98 -7.77 0.59
C LEU A 92 8.04 -8.86 0.60
N SER A 93 7.71 -10.04 0.10
CA SER A 93 8.56 -11.21 0.26
C SER A 93 8.68 -12.02 -1.02
N LEU A 94 9.88 -12.56 -1.21
CA LEU A 94 10.16 -13.60 -2.18
C LEU A 94 9.70 -14.94 -1.63
N ALA A 95 8.95 -15.71 -2.41
CA ALA A 95 8.51 -17.06 -2.05
C ALA A 95 8.60 -18.02 -3.23
N ALA A 96 8.73 -19.32 -2.94
CA ALA A 96 8.73 -20.38 -3.94
C ALA A 96 8.29 -21.70 -3.29
N LYS A 97 8.10 -22.75 -4.13
CA LYS A 97 7.73 -24.07 -3.65
C LYS A 97 8.89 -24.78 -2.96
N GLU A 98 9.99 -25.00 -3.66
CA GLU A 98 11.16 -25.76 -3.16
C GLU A 98 12.51 -25.11 -3.50
N LYS A 99 12.48 -23.93 -4.15
CA LYS A 99 13.70 -23.23 -4.60
C LYS A 99 14.32 -22.36 -3.52
N LYS A 100 15.59 -22.04 -3.69
CA LYS A 100 16.39 -21.17 -2.81
C LYS A 100 16.74 -19.87 -3.50
N VAL A 101 17.12 -18.86 -2.75
CA VAL A 101 17.57 -17.55 -3.29
C VAL A 101 18.74 -17.70 -4.29
N SER A 102 19.63 -18.69 -4.08
CA SER A 102 20.74 -18.96 -5.01
C SER A 102 20.33 -19.45 -6.39
N GLU A 103 19.06 -19.81 -6.59
CA GLU A 103 18.50 -20.28 -7.86
C GLU A 103 17.69 -19.19 -8.59
N LEU A 104 17.79 -17.93 -8.15
CA LEU A 104 17.09 -16.80 -8.79
C LEU A 104 17.66 -16.43 -10.16
N ALA A 105 18.98 -16.57 -10.36
CA ALA A 105 19.60 -16.24 -11.64
C ALA A 105 19.07 -17.13 -12.76
N GLY A 106 18.60 -16.52 -13.85
CA GLY A 106 18.00 -17.18 -15.00
C GLY A 106 16.59 -17.73 -14.78
N SER A 107 15.95 -17.41 -13.64
CA SER A 107 14.60 -17.85 -13.31
C SER A 107 13.51 -16.85 -13.72
N THR A 108 12.25 -17.25 -13.57
CA THR A 108 11.07 -16.40 -13.75
C THR A 108 10.43 -16.07 -12.41
N ILE A 109 10.02 -14.80 -12.21
CA ILE A 109 9.42 -14.29 -10.98
C ILE A 109 8.09 -13.65 -11.30
N ALA A 110 6.98 -14.19 -10.81
CA ALA A 110 5.69 -13.51 -10.92
C ALA A 110 5.53 -12.48 -9.79
N SER A 111 5.15 -11.26 -10.13
CA SER A 111 4.99 -10.20 -9.14
C SER A 111 3.90 -9.21 -9.52
N LYS A 112 3.23 -8.69 -8.51
CA LYS A 112 2.38 -7.50 -8.59
C LYS A 112 3.18 -6.20 -8.38
N PHE A 113 4.44 -6.34 -7.99
CA PHE A 113 5.35 -5.26 -7.59
C PHE A 113 6.62 -5.29 -8.45
N PRO A 114 6.50 -5.07 -9.79
CA PRO A 114 7.62 -5.23 -10.72
C PRO A 114 8.75 -4.24 -10.46
N LYS A 115 8.46 -3.00 -10.04
CA LYS A 115 9.52 -2.00 -9.78
C LYS A 115 10.37 -2.41 -8.57
N GLU A 116 9.75 -2.76 -7.46
CA GLU A 116 10.48 -3.13 -6.25
C GLU A 116 11.19 -4.49 -6.43
N THR A 117 10.58 -5.41 -7.20
CA THR A 117 11.22 -6.69 -7.59
C THR A 117 12.47 -6.43 -8.42
N ASN A 118 12.38 -5.59 -9.46
CA ASN A 118 13.53 -5.24 -10.32
C ASN A 118 14.61 -4.51 -9.54
N LYS A 119 14.23 -3.63 -8.62
CA LYS A 119 15.16 -2.96 -7.73
C LYS A 119 15.97 -3.95 -6.90
N TYR A 120 15.28 -4.92 -6.27
CA TYR A 120 15.94 -5.98 -5.50
C TYR A 120 16.92 -6.80 -6.36
N LEU A 121 16.51 -7.20 -7.57
CA LEU A 121 17.36 -7.96 -8.49
C LEU A 121 18.60 -7.16 -8.88
N SER A 122 18.43 -5.89 -9.24
CA SER A 122 19.51 -5.00 -9.64
C SER A 122 20.52 -4.74 -8.51
N GLU A 123 20.03 -4.49 -7.29
CA GLU A 123 20.87 -4.27 -6.09
C GLU A 123 21.69 -5.52 -5.71
N ASN A 124 21.24 -6.71 -6.09
CA ASN A 124 21.92 -7.99 -5.82
C ASN A 124 22.63 -8.56 -7.05
N PHE A 125 22.68 -7.84 -8.19
CA PHE A 125 23.28 -8.27 -9.44
C PHE A 125 22.74 -9.61 -9.97
N ILE A 126 21.42 -9.80 -9.83
CA ILE A 126 20.70 -11.00 -10.27
C ILE A 126 19.98 -10.70 -11.57
N ASP A 127 20.19 -11.53 -12.59
CA ASP A 127 19.43 -11.50 -13.83
C ASP A 127 18.31 -12.54 -13.76
N ALA A 128 17.06 -12.08 -13.83
CA ALA A 128 15.86 -12.91 -13.79
C ALA A 128 14.69 -12.20 -14.53
N GLU A 129 13.80 -12.97 -15.13
CA GLU A 129 12.64 -12.43 -15.81
C GLU A 129 11.50 -12.13 -14.84
N ILE A 130 10.89 -10.94 -14.96
CA ILE A 130 9.73 -10.55 -14.15
C ILE A 130 8.46 -10.65 -14.98
N ILE A 131 7.51 -11.47 -14.52
CA ILE A 131 6.16 -11.59 -15.10
C ILE A 131 5.21 -10.77 -14.22
N GLU A 132 4.76 -9.62 -14.75
CA GLU A 132 3.80 -8.78 -14.02
C GLU A 132 2.39 -9.40 -14.04
N LEU A 133 1.83 -9.65 -12.85
CA LEU A 133 0.45 -10.11 -12.66
C LEU A 133 -0.31 -9.14 -11.76
N LYS A 134 -1.61 -8.99 -11.98
CA LYS A 134 -2.45 -8.03 -11.20
C LYS A 134 -3.11 -8.66 -9.97
N GLY A 135 -3.06 -9.99 -9.82
CA GLY A 135 -3.63 -10.73 -8.70
C GLY A 135 -3.41 -12.22 -8.84
N SER A 136 -3.76 -12.99 -7.78
CA SER A 136 -3.57 -14.45 -7.71
C SER A 136 -2.13 -14.88 -8.03
N ILE A 137 -1.17 -14.17 -7.48
CA ILE A 137 0.27 -14.35 -7.75
C ILE A 137 0.71 -15.76 -7.33
N GLU A 138 0.17 -16.26 -6.22
CA GLU A 138 0.47 -17.57 -5.63
C GLU A 138 0.14 -18.76 -6.56
N ILE A 139 -0.71 -18.55 -7.56
CA ILE A 139 -1.06 -19.59 -8.53
C ILE A 139 0.02 -19.75 -9.61
N ALA A 140 0.81 -18.74 -9.90
CA ALA A 140 1.78 -18.75 -10.98
C ALA A 140 2.81 -19.89 -10.90
N PRO A 141 3.43 -20.19 -9.74
CA PRO A 141 4.32 -21.34 -9.61
C PRO A 141 3.60 -22.69 -9.70
N ILE A 142 2.33 -22.75 -9.32
CA ILE A 142 1.52 -23.97 -9.36
C ILE A 142 1.22 -24.36 -10.80
N LEU A 143 0.95 -23.36 -11.64
CA LEU A 143 0.67 -23.54 -13.08
C LEU A 143 1.96 -23.59 -13.92
N GLY A 144 3.14 -23.47 -13.32
CA GLY A 144 4.42 -23.50 -14.03
C GLY A 144 4.72 -22.26 -14.86
N ILE A 145 4.06 -21.11 -14.55
CA ILE A 145 4.31 -19.82 -15.22
C ILE A 145 5.56 -19.14 -14.66
N SER A 146 5.84 -19.34 -13.37
CA SER A 146 7.02 -18.77 -12.71
C SER A 146 7.66 -19.75 -11.74
N ASP A 147 8.93 -19.53 -11.47
CA ASP A 147 9.73 -20.27 -10.49
C ASP A 147 9.54 -19.72 -9.08
N PHE A 148 9.43 -18.39 -9.01
CA PHE A 148 9.30 -17.63 -7.77
C PHE A 148 8.14 -16.66 -7.85
N ILE A 149 7.75 -16.14 -6.70
CA ILE A 149 6.83 -15.01 -6.61
C ILE A 149 7.40 -13.92 -5.69
N VAL A 150 7.01 -12.68 -5.95
CA VAL A 150 7.16 -11.56 -5.01
C VAL A 150 5.79 -10.97 -4.75
N ASP A 151 5.30 -11.09 -3.51
CA ASP A 151 3.99 -10.61 -3.10
C ASP A 151 3.98 -10.20 -1.63
N LEU A 152 2.88 -9.57 -1.20
CA LEU A 152 2.65 -9.18 0.19
C LEU A 152 2.30 -10.40 1.06
N VAL A 153 3.04 -10.57 2.11
CA VAL A 153 2.84 -11.61 3.11
C VAL A 153 2.49 -10.98 4.45
N ASN A 154 1.31 -11.31 4.98
CA ASN A 154 0.92 -10.93 6.33
C ASN A 154 1.20 -12.08 7.31
N THR A 155 0.36 -13.10 7.32
CA THR A 155 0.51 -14.29 8.19
C THR A 155 1.24 -15.44 7.51
N GLY A 156 1.32 -15.45 6.19
CA GLY A 156 1.89 -16.53 5.38
C GLY A 156 0.96 -17.74 5.17
N ASN A 157 -0.27 -17.71 5.66
CA ASN A 157 -1.21 -18.83 5.52
C ASN A 157 -1.52 -19.14 4.05
N THR A 158 -1.78 -18.13 3.22
CA THR A 158 -2.03 -18.31 1.78
C THR A 158 -0.87 -19.01 1.08
N LEU A 159 0.38 -18.65 1.43
CA LEU A 159 1.56 -19.31 0.88
C LEU A 159 1.58 -20.80 1.27
N LYS A 160 1.39 -21.10 2.56
CA LYS A 160 1.39 -22.48 3.07
C LYS A 160 0.31 -23.34 2.45
N GLU A 161 -0.92 -22.82 2.34
CA GLU A 161 -2.05 -23.52 1.73
C GLU A 161 -1.80 -23.87 0.25
N ASN A 162 -0.96 -23.10 -0.43
CA ASN A 162 -0.56 -23.31 -1.82
C ASN A 162 0.82 -24.00 -1.96
N GLY A 163 1.38 -24.54 -0.87
CA GLY A 163 2.66 -25.26 -0.89
C GLY A 163 3.89 -24.36 -1.14
N LEU A 164 3.73 -23.05 -0.95
CA LEU A 164 4.81 -22.06 -1.09
C LEU A 164 5.44 -21.74 0.27
N LYS A 165 6.72 -21.46 0.25
CA LYS A 165 7.49 -21.02 1.44
C LYS A 165 8.05 -19.63 1.19
N GLU A 166 7.93 -18.77 2.17
CA GLU A 166 8.63 -17.50 2.21
C GLU A 166 10.14 -17.76 2.34
N ILE A 167 10.93 -17.21 1.42
CA ILE A 167 12.37 -17.45 1.34
C ILE A 167 13.14 -16.24 1.84
N LYS A 168 12.69 -15.03 1.50
CA LYS A 168 13.36 -13.79 1.87
C LYS A 168 12.36 -12.63 1.95
N ILE A 169 12.45 -11.86 3.02
CA ILE A 169 11.77 -10.58 3.13
C ILE A 169 12.58 -9.56 2.34
N LEU A 170 11.93 -8.87 1.40
CA LEU A 170 12.53 -7.81 0.60
C LEU A 170 12.34 -6.47 1.29
N LYS A 171 11.15 -6.23 1.86
CA LYS A 171 10.81 -4.96 2.50
C LYS A 171 9.67 -5.11 3.51
N GLU A 172 9.79 -4.42 4.64
CA GLU A 172 8.68 -4.24 5.57
C GLU A 172 7.73 -3.14 5.04
N ILE A 173 6.44 -3.40 5.14
CA ILE A 173 5.38 -2.54 4.61
C ILE A 173 4.45 -2.13 5.74
N SER A 174 4.09 -0.86 5.75
CA SER A 174 3.07 -0.28 6.62
C SER A 174 2.26 0.78 5.85
N THR A 175 1.25 1.31 6.48
CA THR A 175 0.39 2.33 5.88
C THR A 175 0.99 3.72 6.05
N ARG A 176 0.92 4.52 4.99
CA ARG A 176 1.46 5.88 4.92
C ARG A 176 0.36 6.92 4.76
N LEU A 177 0.59 8.08 5.31
CA LEU A 177 -0.18 9.28 5.05
C LEU A 177 0.59 10.14 4.05
N ILE A 178 -0.03 10.43 2.92
CA ILE A 178 0.52 11.29 1.86
C ILE A 178 -0.33 12.54 1.70
N VAL A 179 0.31 13.66 1.35
CA VAL A 179 -0.33 14.96 1.22
C VAL A 179 0.09 15.63 -0.09
N ASN A 180 -0.86 16.13 -0.86
CA ASN A 180 -0.55 16.89 -2.07
C ASN A 180 0.33 18.11 -1.75
N LYS A 181 1.40 18.32 -2.51
CA LYS A 181 2.39 19.40 -2.27
C LYS A 181 1.78 20.80 -2.25
N SER A 182 0.85 21.10 -3.18
CA SER A 182 0.17 22.40 -3.24
C SER A 182 -0.80 22.58 -2.08
N LYS A 183 -1.60 21.54 -1.78
CA LYS A 183 -2.56 21.55 -0.66
C LYS A 183 -1.86 21.66 0.69
N PHE A 184 -0.68 21.06 0.84
CA PHE A 184 0.14 21.21 2.04
C PHE A 184 0.52 22.68 2.31
N ARG A 185 0.67 23.51 1.25
CA ARG A 185 0.92 24.94 1.40
C ARG A 185 -0.37 25.73 1.67
N THR A 186 -1.42 25.47 0.90
CA THR A 186 -2.64 26.27 0.92
C THR A 186 -3.60 25.94 2.06
N LYS A 187 -3.56 24.70 2.58
CA LYS A 187 -4.38 24.20 3.71
C LYS A 187 -3.51 23.72 4.88
N ASN A 188 -2.35 24.33 5.06
CA ASN A 188 -1.32 23.89 6.01
C ASN A 188 -1.87 23.72 7.44
N LYS A 189 -2.69 24.67 7.87
CA LYS A 189 -3.22 24.69 9.24
C LYS A 189 -4.15 23.50 9.53
N GLU A 190 -5.06 23.22 8.60
CA GLU A 190 -6.00 22.11 8.72
C GLU A 190 -5.29 20.76 8.60
N ILE A 191 -4.36 20.64 7.65
CA ILE A 191 -3.60 19.41 7.41
C ILE A 191 -2.71 19.09 8.63
N LYS A 192 -1.97 20.05 9.16
CA LYS A 192 -1.15 19.85 10.37
C LYS A 192 -1.99 19.46 11.57
N LYS A 193 -3.15 20.10 11.76
CA LYS A 193 -4.05 19.75 12.86
C LYS A 193 -4.53 18.29 12.74
N PHE A 194 -4.84 17.84 11.52
CA PHE A 194 -5.23 16.46 11.28
C PHE A 194 -4.09 15.47 11.58
N ILE A 195 -2.87 15.77 11.09
CA ILE A 195 -1.68 14.94 11.32
C ILE A 195 -1.38 14.82 12.82
N GLN A 196 -1.32 15.94 13.53
CA GLN A 196 -1.07 15.96 14.98
C GLN A 196 -2.08 15.11 15.75
N ARG A 197 -3.34 15.16 15.36
CA ARG A 197 -4.40 14.41 16.03
C ARG A 197 -4.26 12.90 15.85
N ILE A 198 -3.76 12.44 14.69
CA ILE A 198 -3.52 11.02 14.45
C ILE A 198 -2.24 10.53 15.12
N GLN A 199 -1.27 11.42 15.38
CA GLN A 199 -0.01 11.08 16.02
C GLN A 199 -0.08 11.05 17.56
N SER A 200 -1.14 11.60 18.15
CA SER A 200 -1.22 11.84 19.61
C SER A 200 -1.62 10.59 20.43
N ASP A 201 -1.71 9.45 19.79
CA ASP A 201 -1.92 8.13 20.37
C ASP A 201 -0.81 7.15 19.92
#